data_37cd9865db97504fc0f2ee91aded5b72
#
_entry.id   37cd9865db97504fc0f2ee91aded5b72
#
_cell.length_a   1.000
_cell.length_b   1.000
_cell.length_c   1.000
_cell.angle_alpha   90.00
_cell.angle_beta   90.00
_cell.angle_gamma   90.00
#
_symmetry.space_group_name_H-M   'P 1'
#
loop_
_entity.id
_entity.type
_entity.pdbx_description
1 polymer ?
#
loop_
_entity_poly.entity_id
_entity_poly.type
_entity_poly.pdbx_seq_one_letter_code
_entity_poly.pdbx_strand_id
1 'polypeptide(L)'
;INIVRTLRSAHARRIALSGGSRAKLRAALKELERIKREEPDNLGDIQELELEIAKLRARIDRVPFLDTFDLKYNLLVKQPNPTSKAVMFCLMDVSGSMTQATKDIAKRFFILLYLFLKRNYEKIEVVFIRHHTSAREVDEEEFFYSRETGGTIVSSALKMMQEIMAERYPTHEWNIYAAQASDGDNWNDDSPVCRDILLKQIMPFVQYYTYVEITPREHQALWFEYERVREAFEDSFAQQQIVSASDIYPVFRELFQRRLVA
;
A
#
# COMPACT_ATOMS: atom_id res chain seq x y z
N ILE A 1 -5.37 -14.28 -8.23
CA ILE A 1 -5.47 -15.68 -7.81
C ILE A 1 -4.08 -16.31 -7.85
N ASN A 2 -3.73 -17.06 -6.78
CA ASN A 2 -2.53 -17.89 -6.76
C ASN A 2 -2.85 -19.27 -7.35
N ILE A 3 -2.51 -19.47 -8.60
CA ILE A 3 -2.85 -20.70 -9.36
C ILE A 3 -2.29 -21.96 -8.67
N VAL A 4 -1.02 -21.94 -8.27
CA VAL A 4 -0.37 -23.12 -7.67
C VAL A 4 -1.02 -23.53 -6.34
N ARG A 5 -1.30 -22.56 -5.46
CA ARG A 5 -1.96 -22.83 -4.17
C ARG A 5 -3.42 -23.27 -4.37
N THR A 6 -4.13 -22.67 -5.33
CA THR A 6 -5.50 -23.04 -5.70
C THR A 6 -5.56 -24.50 -6.19
N LEU A 7 -4.72 -24.87 -7.16
CA LEU A 7 -4.69 -26.22 -7.71
C LEU A 7 -4.29 -27.25 -6.64
N ARG A 8 -3.33 -26.93 -5.77
CA ARG A 8 -2.95 -27.81 -4.64
C ARG A 8 -4.11 -28.04 -3.68
N SER A 9 -4.87 -26.99 -3.33
CA SER A 9 -6.07 -27.08 -2.51
C SER A 9 -7.14 -27.96 -3.16
N ALA A 10 -7.44 -27.72 -4.43
CA ALA A 10 -8.39 -28.51 -5.22
C ALA A 10 -8.01 -30.00 -5.29
N HIS A 11 -6.73 -30.28 -5.50
CA HIS A 11 -6.23 -31.65 -5.56
C HIS A 11 -6.37 -32.38 -4.21
N ALA A 12 -5.98 -31.73 -3.12
CA ALA A 12 -6.12 -32.29 -1.77
C ALA A 12 -7.60 -32.56 -1.43
N ARG A 13 -8.51 -31.61 -1.71
CA ARG A 13 -9.94 -31.78 -1.51
C ARG A 13 -10.51 -32.96 -2.33
N ARG A 14 -10.13 -33.08 -3.59
CA ARG A 14 -10.57 -34.17 -4.47
C ARG A 14 -10.10 -35.53 -3.96
N ILE A 15 -8.86 -35.62 -3.48
CA ILE A 15 -8.36 -36.87 -2.87
C ILE A 15 -9.18 -37.20 -1.60
N ALA A 16 -9.39 -36.23 -0.73
CA ALA A 16 -10.14 -36.44 0.51
C ALA A 16 -11.59 -36.89 0.24
N LEU A 17 -12.29 -36.27 -0.70
CA LEU A 17 -13.71 -36.53 -0.98
C LEU A 17 -13.96 -37.74 -1.89
N SER A 18 -13.04 -38.03 -2.81
CA SER A 18 -13.26 -39.12 -3.79
C SER A 18 -12.29 -40.29 -3.66
N GLY A 19 -11.29 -40.25 -2.77
CA GLY A 19 -10.26 -41.27 -2.65
C GLY A 19 -10.82 -42.66 -2.32
N GLY A 20 -11.73 -42.73 -1.37
CA GLY A 20 -12.41 -43.99 -1.00
C GLY A 20 -13.28 -44.55 -2.14
N SER A 21 -14.02 -43.67 -2.84
CA SER A 21 -14.86 -44.08 -3.98
C SER A 21 -14.00 -44.56 -5.17
N ARG A 22 -12.85 -43.92 -5.41
CA ARG A 22 -11.89 -44.34 -6.45
C ARG A 22 -11.22 -45.67 -6.13
N ALA A 23 -10.93 -45.93 -4.88
CA ALA A 23 -10.42 -47.25 -4.44
C ALA A 23 -11.43 -48.37 -4.69
N LYS A 24 -12.71 -48.14 -4.27
CA LYS A 24 -13.82 -49.07 -4.51
C LYS A 24 -14.07 -49.28 -6.00
N LEU A 25 -14.06 -48.19 -6.81
CA LEU A 25 -14.22 -48.30 -8.27
C LEU A 25 -13.12 -49.18 -8.90
N ARG A 26 -11.85 -49.02 -8.49
CA ARG A 26 -10.77 -49.87 -9.00
C ARG A 26 -10.95 -51.34 -8.60
N ALA A 27 -11.41 -51.61 -7.39
CA ALA A 27 -11.69 -52.98 -6.93
C ALA A 27 -12.86 -53.59 -7.72
N ALA A 28 -13.96 -52.87 -7.88
CA ALA A 28 -15.13 -53.32 -8.65
C ALA A 28 -14.81 -53.55 -10.14
N LEU A 29 -14.01 -52.69 -10.76
CA LEU A 29 -13.56 -52.89 -12.14
C LEU A 29 -12.70 -54.15 -12.27
N LYS A 30 -11.80 -54.38 -11.33
CA LYS A 30 -10.95 -55.61 -11.34
C LYS A 30 -11.77 -56.88 -11.14
N GLU A 31 -12.77 -56.84 -10.29
CA GLU A 31 -13.68 -57.93 -10.03
C GLU A 31 -14.58 -58.20 -11.24
N LEU A 32 -15.10 -57.19 -11.86
CA LEU A 32 -15.87 -57.29 -13.13
C LEU A 32 -15.05 -57.94 -14.24
N GLU A 33 -13.76 -57.60 -14.39
CA GLU A 33 -12.84 -58.24 -15.35
C GLU A 33 -12.60 -59.71 -15.01
N ARG A 34 -12.51 -60.08 -13.71
CA ARG A 34 -12.36 -61.42 -13.23
C ARG A 34 -13.59 -62.27 -13.60
N ILE A 35 -14.80 -61.81 -13.23
CA ILE A 35 -16.04 -62.54 -13.49
C ILE A 35 -16.29 -62.69 -15.00
N LYS A 36 -16.07 -61.66 -15.80
CA LYS A 36 -16.20 -61.73 -17.28
C LYS A 36 -15.23 -62.78 -17.92
N ARG A 37 -14.12 -63.06 -17.25
CA ARG A 37 -13.14 -64.02 -17.75
C ARG A 37 -13.43 -65.45 -17.28
N GLU A 38 -13.79 -65.64 -16.00
CA GLU A 38 -13.93 -66.95 -15.35
C GLU A 38 -15.36 -67.49 -15.45
N GLU A 39 -16.35 -66.62 -15.39
CA GLU A 39 -17.78 -66.98 -15.32
C GLU A 39 -18.62 -66.08 -16.25
N PRO A 40 -18.42 -66.12 -17.60
CA PRO A 40 -19.07 -65.19 -18.52
C PRO A 40 -20.60 -65.31 -18.56
N ASP A 41 -21.17 -66.43 -18.16
CA ASP A 41 -22.63 -66.68 -18.14
C ASP A 41 -23.30 -66.17 -16.86
N ASN A 42 -22.55 -65.65 -15.88
CA ASN A 42 -23.06 -65.08 -14.65
C ASN A 42 -23.56 -63.65 -14.84
N LEU A 43 -24.63 -63.49 -15.63
CA LEU A 43 -25.18 -62.19 -16.02
C LEU A 43 -25.71 -61.39 -14.83
N GLY A 44 -26.13 -62.04 -13.75
CA GLY A 44 -26.67 -61.35 -12.56
C GLY A 44 -25.59 -60.53 -11.85
N ASP A 45 -24.45 -61.14 -11.51
CA ASP A 45 -23.37 -60.52 -10.81
C ASP A 45 -22.69 -59.45 -11.68
N ILE A 46 -22.62 -59.68 -13.00
CA ILE A 46 -22.10 -58.69 -13.97
C ILE A 46 -22.96 -57.42 -13.95
N GLN A 47 -24.29 -57.55 -13.99
CA GLN A 47 -25.19 -56.41 -13.99
C GLN A 47 -25.15 -55.66 -12.67
N GLU A 48 -25.04 -56.35 -11.54
CA GLU A 48 -24.94 -55.71 -10.22
C GLU A 48 -23.65 -54.89 -10.09
N LEU A 49 -22.49 -55.44 -10.51
CA LEU A 49 -21.23 -54.78 -10.51
C LEU A 49 -21.18 -53.57 -11.47
N GLU A 50 -21.81 -53.70 -12.66
CA GLU A 50 -21.92 -52.56 -13.60
C GLU A 50 -22.75 -51.42 -13.02
N LEU A 51 -23.81 -51.74 -12.29
CA LEU A 51 -24.63 -50.73 -11.61
C LEU A 51 -23.85 -50.06 -10.46
N GLU A 52 -23.07 -50.84 -9.67
CA GLU A 52 -22.20 -50.30 -8.62
C GLU A 52 -21.14 -49.40 -9.21
N ILE A 53 -20.47 -49.80 -10.29
CA ILE A 53 -19.49 -48.99 -11.01
C ILE A 53 -20.11 -47.67 -11.48
N ALA A 54 -21.33 -47.72 -12.05
CA ALA A 54 -22.02 -46.52 -12.47
C ALA A 54 -22.31 -45.57 -11.30
N LYS A 55 -22.77 -46.07 -10.16
CA LYS A 55 -22.97 -45.29 -8.94
C LYS A 55 -21.69 -44.65 -8.41
N LEU A 56 -20.58 -45.43 -8.39
CA LEU A 56 -19.28 -44.93 -7.94
C LEU A 56 -18.73 -43.84 -8.86
N ARG A 57 -18.88 -44.01 -10.19
CA ARG A 57 -18.50 -42.97 -11.18
C ARG A 57 -19.30 -41.68 -10.96
N ALA A 58 -20.63 -41.77 -10.87
CA ALA A 58 -21.50 -40.64 -10.62
C ALA A 58 -21.16 -39.90 -9.32
N ARG A 59 -20.74 -40.65 -8.26
CA ARG A 59 -20.29 -40.06 -7.01
C ARG A 59 -18.96 -39.32 -7.13
N ILE A 60 -18.02 -39.85 -7.90
CA ILE A 60 -16.71 -39.23 -8.16
C ILE A 60 -16.90 -37.96 -9.01
N ASP A 61 -17.76 -38.01 -10.02
CA ASP A 61 -18.02 -36.90 -10.96
C ASP A 61 -18.74 -35.71 -10.31
N ARG A 62 -19.45 -35.95 -9.20
CA ARG A 62 -20.05 -34.87 -8.39
C ARG A 62 -19.01 -33.97 -7.70
N VAL A 63 -17.75 -34.42 -7.57
CA VAL A 63 -16.71 -33.61 -6.98
C VAL A 63 -16.09 -32.72 -8.05
N PRO A 64 -16.35 -31.40 -8.06
CA PRO A 64 -15.87 -30.51 -9.10
C PRO A 64 -14.35 -30.43 -9.13
N PHE A 65 -13.79 -30.19 -10.31
CA PHE A 65 -12.34 -30.03 -10.48
C PHE A 65 -11.80 -28.85 -9.66
N LEU A 66 -12.48 -27.72 -9.73
CA LEU A 66 -12.24 -26.52 -8.92
C LEU A 66 -13.54 -26.11 -8.23
N ASP A 67 -13.43 -25.65 -7.01
CA ASP A 67 -14.51 -25.10 -6.21
C ASP A 67 -14.11 -23.69 -5.74
N THR A 68 -15.08 -22.85 -5.41
CA THR A 68 -14.83 -21.52 -4.84
C THR A 68 -14.00 -21.59 -3.55
N PHE A 69 -14.17 -22.64 -2.76
CA PHE A 69 -13.40 -22.92 -1.56
C PHE A 69 -11.89 -23.13 -1.83
N ASP A 70 -11.54 -23.61 -3.01
CA ASP A 70 -10.15 -23.86 -3.39
C ASP A 70 -9.38 -22.59 -3.74
N LEU A 71 -10.09 -21.51 -4.07
CA LEU A 71 -9.51 -20.28 -4.56
C LEU A 71 -8.61 -19.64 -3.49
N LYS A 72 -7.35 -19.45 -3.83
CA LYS A 72 -6.36 -18.75 -3.02
C LYS A 72 -5.88 -17.50 -3.74
N TYR A 73 -5.82 -16.42 -3.01
CA TYR A 73 -5.38 -15.12 -3.52
C TYR A 73 -4.04 -14.75 -2.88
N ASN A 74 -3.22 -14.02 -3.63
CA ASN A 74 -2.07 -13.35 -3.04
C ASN A 74 -2.58 -12.05 -2.43
N LEU A 75 -2.38 -11.88 -1.14
CA LEU A 75 -2.55 -10.60 -0.50
C LEU A 75 -1.24 -9.81 -0.69
N LEU A 76 -1.32 -8.70 -1.40
CA LEU A 76 -0.22 -7.74 -1.47
C LEU A 76 -0.35 -6.81 -0.26
N VAL A 77 0.49 -7.02 0.72
CA VAL A 77 0.62 -6.13 1.87
C VAL A 77 1.86 -5.28 1.65
N LYS A 78 1.72 -3.95 1.69
CA LYS A 78 2.87 -3.05 1.75
C LYS A 78 3.56 -3.30 3.09
N GLN A 79 4.74 -3.90 3.05
CA GLN A 79 5.62 -3.96 4.21
C GLN A 79 6.72 -2.93 4.02
N PRO A 80 7.16 -2.24 5.08
CA PRO A 80 8.38 -1.44 5.01
C PRO A 80 9.49 -2.33 4.45
N ASN A 81 10.19 -1.83 3.44
CA ASN A 81 11.34 -2.58 2.92
C ASN A 81 12.36 -2.69 4.05
N PRO A 82 12.85 -3.88 4.43
CA PRO A 82 13.83 -4.05 5.50
C PRO A 82 15.22 -3.47 5.14
N THR A 83 15.29 -2.53 4.21
CA THR A 83 16.52 -1.78 3.93
C THR A 83 16.80 -0.84 5.10
N SER A 84 18.06 -0.75 5.47
CA SER A 84 18.53 0.19 6.48
C SER A 84 18.57 1.66 6.00
N LYS A 85 18.11 1.91 4.76
CA LYS A 85 18.16 3.23 4.13
C LYS A 85 16.78 3.88 4.09
N ALA A 86 16.71 5.15 4.48
CA ALA A 86 15.53 5.98 4.32
C ALA A 86 15.89 7.33 3.70
N VAL A 87 14.98 7.89 2.91
CA VAL A 87 15.03 9.28 2.44
C VAL A 87 13.82 10.03 2.98
N MET A 88 14.06 11.25 3.46
CA MET A 88 13.06 12.17 3.95
C MET A 88 12.98 13.39 3.02
N PHE A 89 11.87 13.52 2.32
CA PHE A 89 11.56 14.72 1.56
C PHE A 89 10.89 15.76 2.46
N CYS A 90 11.47 16.94 2.55
CA CYS A 90 10.91 18.09 3.24
C CYS A 90 10.46 19.12 2.19
N LEU A 91 9.15 19.32 2.07
CA LEU A 91 8.56 20.29 1.16
C LEU A 91 8.05 21.48 1.98
N MET A 92 8.47 22.69 1.64
CA MET A 92 8.03 23.89 2.36
C MET A 92 7.65 25.00 1.41
N ASP A 93 6.50 25.57 1.67
CA ASP A 93 6.09 26.84 1.10
C ASP A 93 6.97 27.96 1.66
N VAL A 94 7.52 28.78 0.77
CA VAL A 94 8.31 29.96 1.12
C VAL A 94 7.68 31.25 0.58
N SER A 95 6.41 31.19 0.17
CA SER A 95 5.64 32.34 -0.28
C SER A 95 5.59 33.49 0.74
N GLY A 96 5.16 34.66 0.31
CA GLY A 96 5.16 35.85 1.16
C GLY A 96 4.27 35.76 2.42
N SER A 97 3.28 34.88 2.43
CA SER A 97 2.38 34.62 3.59
C SER A 97 3.09 33.80 4.69
N MET A 98 4.09 32.98 4.33
CA MET A 98 4.89 32.19 5.25
C MET A 98 5.87 33.07 6.07
N THR A 99 5.45 33.43 7.26
CA THR A 99 6.28 34.23 8.20
C THR A 99 7.47 33.42 8.73
N GLN A 100 8.50 34.10 9.28
CA GLN A 100 9.62 33.42 9.90
C GLN A 100 9.18 32.53 11.08
N ALA A 101 8.19 32.98 11.85
CA ALA A 101 7.63 32.18 12.95
C ALA A 101 6.99 30.86 12.43
N THR A 102 6.28 30.91 11.31
CA THR A 102 5.68 29.74 10.65
C THR A 102 6.78 28.77 10.17
N LYS A 103 7.83 29.29 9.54
CA LYS A 103 9.01 28.49 9.14
C LYS A 103 9.74 27.86 10.30
N ASP A 104 9.86 28.55 11.44
CA ASP A 104 10.48 28.00 12.66
C ASP A 104 9.64 26.84 13.26
N ILE A 105 8.32 26.89 13.15
CA ILE A 105 7.45 25.77 13.54
C ILE A 105 7.67 24.59 12.59
N ALA A 106 7.68 24.82 11.28
CA ALA A 106 7.96 23.79 10.28
C ALA A 106 9.33 23.14 10.52
N LYS A 107 10.36 23.94 10.77
CA LYS A 107 11.72 23.45 11.09
C LYS A 107 11.72 22.48 12.27
N ARG A 108 11.05 22.84 13.36
CA ARG A 108 10.97 21.98 14.57
C ARG A 108 10.24 20.68 14.27
N PHE A 109 9.18 20.72 13.46
CA PHE A 109 8.47 19.53 13.04
C PHE A 109 9.37 18.62 12.17
N PHE A 110 10.09 19.16 11.19
CA PHE A 110 11.02 18.40 10.35
C PHE A 110 12.17 17.78 11.15
N ILE A 111 12.70 18.50 12.16
CA ILE A 111 13.73 17.96 13.05
C ILE A 111 13.20 16.75 13.83
N LEU A 112 11.98 16.82 14.36
CA LEU A 112 11.38 15.68 15.07
C LEU A 112 11.22 14.47 14.15
N LEU A 113 10.77 14.68 12.91
CA LEU A 113 10.66 13.60 11.92
C LEU A 113 12.02 12.98 11.60
N TYR A 114 13.05 13.80 11.40
CA TYR A 114 14.40 13.31 11.18
C TYR A 114 14.91 12.46 12.35
N LEU A 115 14.74 12.95 13.59
CA LEU A 115 15.14 12.20 14.79
C LEU A 115 14.37 10.88 14.94
N PHE A 116 13.08 10.87 14.59
CA PHE A 116 12.27 9.65 14.58
C PHE A 116 12.79 8.64 13.55
N LEU A 117 13.08 9.08 12.34
CA LEU A 117 13.61 8.19 11.30
C LEU A 117 15.03 7.69 11.68
N LYS A 118 15.88 8.57 12.24
CA LYS A 118 17.23 8.20 12.69
C LYS A 118 17.26 7.10 13.74
N ARG A 119 16.18 6.95 14.50
CA ARG A 119 16.06 5.87 15.47
C ARG A 119 15.81 4.51 14.81
N ASN A 120 15.20 4.52 13.63
CA ASN A 120 14.73 3.31 12.94
C ASN A 120 15.60 2.89 11.74
N TYR A 121 16.42 3.81 11.23
CA TYR A 121 17.22 3.58 10.02
C TYR A 121 18.70 3.91 10.28
N GLU A 122 19.60 3.12 9.69
CA GLU A 122 21.04 3.33 9.78
C GLU A 122 21.52 4.48 8.89
N LYS A 123 20.96 4.59 7.69
CA LYS A 123 21.26 5.65 6.73
C LYS A 123 20.02 6.46 6.41
N ILE A 124 20.08 7.77 6.63
CA ILE A 124 19.03 8.72 6.26
C ILE A 124 19.63 9.80 5.37
N GLU A 125 18.97 10.04 4.25
CA GLU A 125 19.19 11.22 3.41
C GLU A 125 18.00 12.15 3.54
N VAL A 126 18.24 13.46 3.47
CA VAL A 126 17.21 14.49 3.54
C VAL A 126 17.28 15.31 2.26
N VAL A 127 16.12 15.48 1.61
CA VAL A 127 15.96 16.32 0.42
C VAL A 127 15.07 17.49 0.77
N PHE A 128 15.58 18.69 0.61
CA PHE A 128 14.84 19.92 0.88
C PHE A 128 14.32 20.52 -0.43
N ILE A 129 13.01 20.65 -0.53
CA ILE A 129 12.33 21.26 -1.67
C ILE A 129 11.54 22.47 -1.18
N ARG A 130 11.97 23.66 -1.55
CA ARG A 130 11.19 24.88 -1.34
C ARG A 130 10.35 25.22 -2.57
N HIS A 131 9.22 25.81 -2.36
CA HIS A 131 8.37 26.25 -3.45
C HIS A 131 7.65 27.57 -3.14
N HIS A 132 7.39 28.29 -4.20
CA HIS A 132 6.44 29.40 -4.28
C HIS A 132 5.66 29.24 -5.61
N THR A 133 5.87 30.03 -6.65
CA THR A 133 5.35 29.79 -8.02
C THR A 133 6.14 28.69 -8.75
N SER A 134 7.36 28.37 -8.31
CA SER A 134 8.20 27.30 -8.82
C SER A 134 8.89 26.59 -7.67
N ALA A 135 9.20 25.31 -7.87
CA ALA A 135 9.94 24.52 -6.88
C ALA A 135 11.44 24.51 -7.18
N ARG A 136 12.23 24.35 -6.12
CA ARG A 136 13.67 24.18 -6.20
C ARG A 136 14.18 23.26 -5.08
N GLU A 137 15.06 22.33 -5.42
CA GLU A 137 15.87 21.63 -4.43
C GLU A 137 16.98 22.58 -3.94
N VAL A 138 17.17 22.65 -2.63
CA VAL A 138 18.06 23.58 -1.95
C VAL A 138 18.78 22.90 -0.79
N ASP A 139 19.79 23.55 -0.24
CA ASP A 139 20.39 23.13 1.01
C ASP A 139 19.54 23.52 2.23
N GLU A 140 19.94 23.06 3.43
CA GLU A 140 19.23 23.32 4.67
C GLU A 140 19.16 24.82 5.00
N GLU A 141 20.21 25.58 4.73
CA GLU A 141 20.26 27.01 5.03
C GLU A 141 19.29 27.80 4.15
N GLU A 142 19.32 27.59 2.85
CA GLU A 142 18.40 28.22 1.91
C GLU A 142 16.95 27.81 2.19
N PHE A 143 16.71 26.54 2.55
CA PHE A 143 15.36 26.04 2.86
C PHE A 143 14.67 26.79 4.01
N PHE A 144 15.39 27.06 5.11
CA PHE A 144 14.78 27.66 6.30
C PHE A 144 14.86 29.19 6.34
N TYR A 145 15.77 29.79 5.61
CA TYR A 145 16.04 31.24 5.73
C TYR A 145 15.74 32.03 4.45
N SER A 146 15.42 31.35 3.34
CA SER A 146 15.03 32.07 2.13
C SER A 146 13.73 32.86 2.33
N ARG A 147 13.70 34.03 1.71
CA ARG A 147 12.50 34.90 1.65
C ARG A 147 12.18 35.17 0.20
N GLU A 148 11.04 34.70 -0.24
CA GLU A 148 10.57 34.97 -1.59
C GLU A 148 9.21 35.64 -1.56
N THR A 149 8.92 36.41 -2.59
CA THR A 149 7.64 37.08 -2.79
C THR A 149 7.01 36.50 -4.04
N GLY A 150 5.76 36.05 -3.95
CA GLY A 150 5.04 35.48 -5.09
C GLY A 150 3.82 34.70 -4.66
N GLY A 151 3.06 34.21 -5.62
CA GLY A 151 1.96 33.28 -5.38
C GLY A 151 2.48 31.87 -5.09
N THR A 152 1.57 30.95 -4.75
CA THR A 152 1.88 29.59 -4.36
C THR A 152 1.34 28.60 -5.39
N ILE A 153 2.22 27.74 -5.95
CA ILE A 153 1.90 26.61 -6.82
C ILE A 153 2.52 25.36 -6.23
N VAL A 154 1.75 24.67 -5.42
CA VAL A 154 2.20 23.48 -4.66
C VAL A 154 2.54 22.31 -5.58
N SER A 155 1.82 22.15 -6.70
CA SER A 155 2.08 21.08 -7.67
C SER A 155 3.49 21.09 -8.23
N SER A 156 4.16 22.25 -8.25
CA SER A 156 5.56 22.35 -8.69
C SER A 156 6.51 21.55 -7.78
N ALA A 157 6.29 21.61 -6.46
CA ALA A 157 7.09 20.85 -5.47
C ALA A 157 6.83 19.35 -5.57
N LEU A 158 5.57 18.95 -5.76
CA LEU A 158 5.20 17.54 -5.90
C LEU A 158 5.80 16.90 -7.16
N LYS A 159 5.80 17.64 -8.30
CA LYS A 159 6.46 17.19 -9.54
C LYS A 159 7.96 17.03 -9.35
N MET A 160 8.61 18.02 -8.74
CA MET A 160 10.04 17.93 -8.44
C MET A 160 10.36 16.76 -7.51
N MET A 161 9.56 16.54 -6.46
CA MET A 161 9.73 15.38 -5.59
C MET A 161 9.63 14.07 -6.38
N GLN A 162 8.66 13.94 -7.27
CA GLN A 162 8.48 12.76 -8.11
C GLN A 162 9.70 12.51 -9.01
N GLU A 163 10.22 13.56 -9.67
CA GLU A 163 11.41 13.48 -10.52
C GLU A 163 12.63 12.99 -9.71
N ILE A 164 12.87 13.60 -8.54
CA ILE A 164 13.98 13.24 -7.66
C ILE A 164 13.83 11.80 -7.13
N MET A 165 12.61 11.39 -6.77
CA MET A 165 12.33 10.01 -6.35
C MET A 165 12.69 9.00 -7.45
N ALA A 166 12.26 9.28 -8.69
CA ALA A 166 12.50 8.39 -9.83
C ALA A 166 13.99 8.28 -10.18
N GLU A 167 14.73 9.39 -10.08
CA GLU A 167 16.14 9.47 -10.46
C GLU A 167 17.07 8.90 -9.40
N ARG A 168 16.85 9.21 -8.12
CA ARG A 168 17.86 8.96 -7.05
C ARG A 168 17.45 7.93 -5.99
N TYR A 169 16.14 7.67 -5.81
CA TYR A 169 15.65 6.88 -4.69
C TYR A 169 14.73 5.72 -5.12
N PRO A 170 15.27 4.69 -5.78
CA PRO A 170 14.47 3.54 -6.18
C PRO A 170 13.87 2.83 -4.96
N THR A 171 12.59 2.51 -5.03
CA THR A 171 11.78 1.96 -3.92
C THR A 171 12.21 0.58 -3.42
N HIS A 172 13.02 -0.14 -4.20
CA HIS A 172 13.59 -1.43 -3.78
C HIS A 172 14.81 -1.27 -2.87
N GLU A 173 15.42 -0.07 -2.82
CA GLU A 173 16.57 0.23 -1.96
C GLU A 173 16.25 1.23 -0.84
N TRP A 174 15.26 2.09 -1.04
CA TRP A 174 14.99 3.21 -0.13
C TRP A 174 13.57 3.16 0.40
N ASN A 175 13.41 3.40 1.70
CA ASN A 175 12.14 3.73 2.30
C ASN A 175 11.92 5.24 2.21
N ILE A 176 10.88 5.65 1.50
CA ILE A 176 10.63 7.06 1.17
C ILE A 176 9.61 7.65 2.13
N TYR A 177 9.97 8.74 2.78
CA TYR A 177 9.11 9.52 3.66
C TYR A 177 9.01 10.94 3.13
N ALA A 178 7.85 11.58 3.34
CA ALA A 178 7.68 12.97 2.97
C ALA A 178 6.92 13.74 4.05
N ALA A 179 7.32 14.99 4.24
CA ALA A 179 6.62 15.95 5.06
C ALA A 179 6.49 17.26 4.30
N GLN A 180 5.28 17.75 4.18
CA GLN A 180 4.95 19.02 3.55
C GLN A 180 4.42 19.99 4.60
N ALA A 181 4.94 21.22 4.61
CA ALA A 181 4.50 22.29 5.48
C ALA A 181 4.14 23.55 4.65
N SER A 182 2.96 24.10 4.90
CA SER A 182 2.50 25.36 4.33
C SER A 182 1.53 26.07 5.26
N ASP A 183 1.12 27.29 4.96
CA ASP A 183 0.04 28.00 5.66
C ASP A 183 -1.36 27.77 5.05
N GLY A 184 -1.45 26.84 4.09
CA GLY A 184 -2.69 26.46 3.41
C GLY A 184 -2.94 27.21 2.10
N ASP A 185 -2.23 28.31 1.84
CA ASP A 185 -2.38 29.08 0.61
C ASP A 185 -1.92 28.27 -0.61
N ASN A 186 -2.79 28.16 -1.60
CA ASN A 186 -2.50 27.59 -2.92
C ASN A 186 -3.52 28.11 -3.94
N TRP A 187 -3.16 28.16 -5.19
CA TRP A 187 -4.11 28.50 -6.24
C TRP A 187 -5.21 27.42 -6.31
N ASN A 188 -6.45 27.88 -6.39
CA ASN A 188 -7.61 26.97 -6.40
C ASN A 188 -7.55 25.94 -7.52
N ASP A 189 -7.09 26.33 -8.71
CA ASP A 189 -6.96 25.43 -9.87
C ASP A 189 -5.79 24.44 -9.72
N ASP A 190 -4.82 24.73 -8.85
CA ASP A 190 -3.67 23.86 -8.59
C ASP A 190 -3.96 22.79 -7.54
N SER A 191 -4.86 23.03 -6.60
CA SER A 191 -5.16 22.08 -5.52
C SER A 191 -5.67 20.72 -6.02
N PRO A 192 -6.57 20.61 -7.01
CA PRO A 192 -6.94 19.33 -7.62
C PRO A 192 -5.77 18.63 -8.33
N VAL A 193 -4.85 19.42 -8.95
CA VAL A 193 -3.65 18.86 -9.59
C VAL A 193 -2.73 18.24 -8.54
N CYS A 194 -2.55 18.89 -7.38
CA CYS A 194 -1.78 18.35 -6.25
C CYS A 194 -2.34 17.01 -5.77
N ARG A 195 -3.66 16.93 -5.57
CA ARG A 195 -4.34 15.68 -5.22
C ARG A 195 -4.04 14.57 -6.24
N ASP A 196 -4.19 14.85 -7.52
CA ASP A 196 -4.01 13.87 -8.58
C ASP A 196 -2.56 13.37 -8.68
N ILE A 197 -1.57 14.24 -8.47
CA ILE A 197 -0.16 13.86 -8.41
C ILE A 197 0.08 12.96 -7.19
N LEU A 198 -0.42 13.34 -6.01
CA LEU A 198 -0.30 12.51 -4.81
C LEU A 198 -0.91 11.14 -5.02
N LEU A 199 -2.17 11.05 -5.43
CA LEU A 199 -2.88 9.78 -5.59
C LEU A 199 -2.19 8.83 -6.58
N LYS A 200 -1.70 9.37 -7.72
CA LYS A 200 -1.26 8.53 -8.86
C LYS A 200 0.25 8.33 -8.91
N GLN A 201 1.04 9.31 -8.44
CA GLN A 201 2.46 9.37 -8.74
C GLN A 201 3.36 9.32 -7.50
N ILE A 202 2.88 9.68 -6.32
CA ILE A 202 3.68 9.74 -5.09
C ILE A 202 3.25 8.66 -4.08
N MET A 203 1.98 8.65 -3.69
CA MET A 203 1.48 7.76 -2.63
C MET A 203 1.69 6.26 -2.87
N PRO A 204 1.67 5.74 -4.11
CA PRO A 204 1.99 4.34 -4.37
C PRO A 204 3.42 3.93 -3.97
N PHE A 205 4.34 4.88 -3.85
CA PHE A 205 5.78 4.64 -3.66
C PHE A 205 6.31 5.06 -2.30
N VAL A 206 5.60 5.94 -1.56
CA VAL A 206 6.05 6.41 -0.25
C VAL A 206 5.54 5.51 0.89
N GLN A 207 6.33 5.39 1.93
CA GLN A 207 5.95 4.69 3.16
C GLN A 207 4.96 5.53 3.98
N TYR A 208 5.23 6.84 4.05
CA TYR A 208 4.37 7.78 4.75
C TYR A 208 4.55 9.19 4.22
N TYR A 209 3.43 9.87 4.02
CA TYR A 209 3.36 11.28 3.66
C TYR A 209 2.57 12.03 4.71
N THR A 210 3.11 13.12 5.23
CA THR A 210 2.38 14.01 6.15
C THR A 210 2.28 15.41 5.59
N TYR A 211 1.09 15.98 5.65
CA TYR A 211 0.84 17.39 5.40
C TYR A 211 0.55 18.12 6.69
N VAL A 212 1.28 19.19 6.95
CA VAL A 212 1.10 20.04 8.14
C VAL A 212 0.73 21.44 7.69
N GLU A 213 -0.49 21.84 8.00
CA GLU A 213 -0.96 23.20 7.78
C GLU A 213 -0.67 24.06 9.01
N ILE A 214 0.21 25.06 8.86
CA ILE A 214 0.67 25.90 9.95
C ILE A 214 -0.02 27.25 9.88
N THR A 215 -1.21 27.31 10.41
CA THR A 215 -2.05 28.52 10.38
C THR A 215 -3.09 28.50 11.49
N PRO A 216 -3.45 29.67 12.07
CA PRO A 216 -4.61 29.78 12.94
C PRO A 216 -5.94 29.99 12.19
N ARG A 217 -5.91 30.05 10.85
CA ARG A 217 -7.09 30.28 10.01
C ARG A 217 -7.85 28.98 9.77
N GLU A 218 -9.04 29.09 9.18
CA GLU A 218 -9.78 27.97 8.64
C GLU A 218 -9.05 27.34 7.45
N HIS A 219 -9.27 26.04 7.25
CA HIS A 219 -8.67 25.29 6.16
C HIS A 219 -9.06 25.81 4.79
N GLN A 220 -8.15 25.70 3.85
CA GLN A 220 -8.33 26.18 2.47
C GLN A 220 -8.48 25.02 1.47
N ALA A 221 -8.57 25.36 0.17
CA ALA A 221 -8.84 24.41 -0.89
C ALA A 221 -7.88 23.20 -0.92
N LEU A 222 -6.60 23.41 -0.62
CA LEU A 222 -5.61 22.34 -0.59
C LEU A 222 -5.94 21.29 0.47
N TRP A 223 -6.38 21.71 1.66
CA TRP A 223 -6.76 20.82 2.75
C TRP A 223 -7.89 19.87 2.33
N PHE A 224 -8.94 20.40 1.72
CA PHE A 224 -10.11 19.61 1.30
C PHE A 224 -9.79 18.64 0.17
N GLU A 225 -8.90 19.00 -0.75
CA GLU A 225 -8.42 18.08 -1.76
C GLU A 225 -7.54 16.96 -1.17
N TYR A 226 -6.78 17.26 -0.14
CA TYR A 226 -5.95 16.27 0.57
C TYR A 226 -6.75 15.32 1.48
N GLU A 227 -7.96 15.70 1.91
CA GLU A 227 -8.88 14.77 2.57
C GLU A 227 -9.19 13.56 1.69
N ARG A 228 -9.34 13.76 0.38
CA ARG A 228 -9.54 12.65 -0.58
C ARG A 228 -8.31 11.76 -0.71
N VAL A 229 -7.12 12.32 -0.55
CA VAL A 229 -5.88 11.51 -0.50
C VAL A 229 -5.85 10.68 0.78
N ARG A 230 -6.24 11.28 1.91
CA ARG A 230 -6.33 10.59 3.20
C ARG A 230 -7.33 9.43 3.18
N GLU A 231 -8.49 9.62 2.57
CA GLU A 231 -9.50 8.57 2.41
C GLU A 231 -8.97 7.39 1.56
N ALA A 232 -8.17 7.67 0.53
CA ALA A 232 -7.59 6.64 -0.33
C ALA A 232 -6.38 5.92 0.29
N PHE A 233 -5.66 6.56 1.21
CA PHE A 233 -4.40 6.10 1.79
C PHE A 233 -4.37 6.29 3.32
N GLU A 234 -5.38 5.81 4.04
CA GLU A 234 -5.56 5.99 5.49
C GLU A 234 -4.32 5.64 6.34
N ASP A 235 -3.60 4.59 5.95
CA ASP A 235 -2.42 4.11 6.68
C ASP A 235 -1.11 4.84 6.34
N SER A 236 -1.05 5.53 5.21
CA SER A 236 0.21 6.09 4.69
C SER A 236 0.15 7.59 4.40
N PHE A 237 -1.01 8.23 4.55
CA PHE A 237 -1.18 9.67 4.45
C PHE A 237 -1.85 10.23 5.70
N ALA A 238 -1.33 11.34 6.21
CA ALA A 238 -2.00 12.08 7.27
C ALA A 238 -1.87 13.59 7.07
N GLN A 239 -2.87 14.33 7.53
CA GLN A 239 -2.84 15.79 7.56
C GLN A 239 -3.24 16.29 8.94
N GLN A 240 -2.55 17.33 9.42
CA GLN A 240 -2.79 17.94 10.71
C GLN A 240 -2.54 19.45 10.64
N GLN A 241 -3.22 20.20 11.52
CA GLN A 241 -3.03 21.63 11.69
C GLN A 241 -2.14 21.90 12.91
N ILE A 242 -1.22 22.84 12.76
CA ILE A 242 -0.42 23.40 13.87
C ILE A 242 -0.72 24.89 13.96
N VAL A 243 -1.26 25.32 15.08
CA VAL A 243 -1.57 26.74 15.33
C VAL A 243 -0.41 27.44 16.03
N SER A 244 0.27 26.73 16.94
CA SER A 244 1.34 27.28 17.75
C SER A 244 2.47 26.28 17.99
N ALA A 245 3.61 26.76 18.50
CA ALA A 245 4.74 25.89 18.80
C ALA A 245 4.45 24.80 19.85
N SER A 246 3.43 25.00 20.72
CA SER A 246 2.99 24.00 21.70
C SER A 246 2.32 22.80 21.07
N ASP A 247 1.77 22.95 19.87
CA ASP A 247 1.02 21.90 19.17
C ASP A 247 1.94 20.93 18.41
N ILE A 248 3.21 21.32 18.19
CA ILE A 248 4.16 20.53 17.40
C ILE A 248 4.29 19.11 17.93
N TYR A 249 4.56 18.94 19.24
CA TYR A 249 4.76 17.61 19.80
C TYR A 249 3.47 16.78 19.89
N PRO A 250 2.32 17.30 20.35
CA PRO A 250 1.05 16.60 20.29
C PRO A 250 0.68 16.12 18.88
N VAL A 251 0.80 16.99 17.87
CA VAL A 251 0.53 16.68 16.47
C VAL A 251 1.50 15.61 15.96
N PHE A 252 2.79 15.77 16.21
CA PHE A 252 3.79 14.79 15.85
C PHE A 252 3.49 13.41 16.46
N ARG A 253 3.16 13.37 17.73
CA ARG A 253 2.79 12.14 18.43
C ARG A 253 1.57 11.47 17.80
N GLU A 254 0.54 12.22 17.47
CA GLU A 254 -0.67 11.69 16.83
C GLU A 254 -0.36 11.09 15.45
N LEU A 255 0.42 11.80 14.63
CA LEU A 255 0.80 11.35 13.30
C LEU A 255 1.60 10.03 13.30
N PHE A 256 2.43 9.80 14.32
CA PHE A 256 3.37 8.66 14.36
C PHE A 256 3.03 7.59 15.40
N GLN A 257 2.06 7.82 16.31
CA GLN A 257 1.68 6.85 17.34
C GLN A 257 0.99 5.60 16.76
N ARG A 258 0.23 5.70 15.68
CA ARG A 258 -0.50 4.59 15.07
C ARG A 258 0.38 3.49 14.46
N ARG A 259 1.67 3.74 14.27
CA ARG A 259 2.62 2.78 13.69
C ARG A 259 3.35 1.90 14.72
N LEU A 260 3.19 2.16 16.00
CA LEU A 260 3.82 1.36 17.07
C LEU A 260 2.99 0.18 17.51
N VAL A 261 1.81 -0.05 16.93
CA VAL A 261 0.83 -1.07 17.34
C VAL A 261 0.59 -2.12 16.22
N ALA A 262 1.30 -2.07 15.11
CA ALA A 262 1.17 -3.06 14.03
C ALA A 262 2.33 -4.04 13.99
#